data_c7d75ec259f4534e975cbaa2fd7105aa
#
_entry.id   c7d75ec259f4534e975cbaa2fd7105aa
#
_cell.length_a   1.000
_cell.length_b   1.000
_cell.length_c   1.000
_cell.angle_alpha   90.00
_cell.angle_beta   90.00
_cell.angle_gamma   90.00
#
_symmetry.space_group_name_H-M   'P 1'
#
loop_
_entity.id
_entity.type
_entity.pdbx_description
1 polymer ?
#
loop_
_entity_poly.entity_id
_entity_poly.type
_entity_poly.pdbx_seq_one_letter_code
_entity_poly.pdbx_strand_id
1 'polypeptide(L)'
;MNLEKRSSGAPEEQPPQETPSGKKPVVVYIMILFVVAFLLMALSFVMHQQSNSKVLGELQDSVSAMQEIQDTQDRLLEMEQELSDAEDALDQAQTELDQAKEETLNAQQTQEALLALYQLQQQYSAGDMDGCLETLQRMDDESLVDLLPDDRPEGVTSPADRYQQLKEAVLNH
;
A
#
# COMPACT_ATOMS: atom_id res chain seq x y z
N MET A 1 -123.97 62.19 29.98
CA MET A 1 -124.98 61.45 29.22
C MET A 1 -124.26 60.40 28.38
N ASN A 2 -124.67 59.23 28.67
CA ASN A 2 -124.69 58.00 27.83
C ASN A 2 -123.38 57.52 27.23
N LEU A 3 -123.03 56.41 27.67
CA LEU A 3 -123.43 55.04 27.39
C LEU A 3 -122.46 54.42 26.35
N GLU A 4 -121.85 53.44 26.84
CA GLU A 4 -121.76 52.04 26.32
C GLU A 4 -121.05 51.83 24.93
N LYS A 5 -120.17 50.89 24.78
CA LYS A 5 -120.45 49.46 24.74
C LYS A 5 -119.18 48.64 24.48
N ARG A 6 -119.05 47.58 25.17
CA ARG A 6 -118.22 46.40 25.01
C ARG A 6 -118.01 46.03 23.58
N SER A 7 -116.81 45.49 23.25
CA SER A 7 -116.75 44.20 22.60
C SER A 7 -115.38 43.57 22.75
N SER A 8 -115.40 42.37 23.18
CA SER A 8 -114.40 41.35 23.29
C SER A 8 -113.82 40.98 21.95
N GLY A 9 -112.56 40.85 21.90
CA GLY A 9 -111.87 40.25 20.79
C GLY A 9 -110.65 39.51 21.30
N ALA A 10 -110.68 38.21 21.13
CA ALA A 10 -109.72 37.23 21.57
C ALA A 10 -108.28 37.47 21.10
N PRO A 11 -107.28 37.03 21.79
CA PRO A 11 -105.90 37.20 21.42
C PRO A 11 -105.59 36.27 20.23
N GLU A 12 -105.08 36.83 19.17
CA GLU A 12 -104.52 36.15 18.04
C GLU A 12 -103.21 35.57 18.45
N GLU A 13 -103.07 34.25 18.45
CA GLU A 13 -101.83 33.51 18.59
C GLU A 13 -100.91 33.89 17.45
N GLN A 14 -99.79 34.57 17.80
CA GLN A 14 -98.69 34.69 16.90
C GLN A 14 -97.94 33.34 16.89
N PRO A 15 -97.58 32.79 15.70
CA PRO A 15 -96.81 31.58 15.62
C PRO A 15 -95.40 31.80 16.18
N PRO A 16 -94.78 30.81 16.82
CA PRO A 16 -93.47 30.93 17.43
C PRO A 16 -92.47 31.22 16.33
N GLN A 17 -91.74 32.33 16.50
CA GLN A 17 -90.50 32.56 15.72
C GLN A 17 -89.51 31.45 16.04
N GLU A 18 -89.24 30.58 15.11
CA GLU A 18 -88.18 29.66 15.12
C GLU A 18 -86.85 30.44 15.20
N THR A 19 -86.22 30.43 16.36
CA THR A 19 -84.81 30.84 16.50
C THR A 19 -83.94 29.99 15.62
N PRO A 20 -83.06 30.55 14.78
CA PRO A 20 -82.15 29.74 13.94
C PRO A 20 -81.25 28.88 14.82
N SER A 21 -81.48 27.58 14.73
CA SER A 21 -80.79 26.52 15.41
C SER A 21 -79.27 26.73 15.37
N GLY A 22 -78.63 26.72 16.54
CA GLY A 22 -77.24 26.91 16.84
C GLY A 22 -76.30 25.81 16.28
N LYS A 23 -76.59 25.28 15.08
CA LYS A 23 -75.75 24.29 14.38
C LYS A 23 -74.56 24.89 13.63
N LYS A 24 -74.66 26.19 13.32
CA LYS A 24 -73.55 26.88 12.60
C LYS A 24 -72.27 27.01 13.41
N PRO A 25 -72.25 27.36 14.70
CA PRO A 25 -70.97 27.40 15.44
C PRO A 25 -70.33 26.02 15.67
N VAL A 26 -71.16 24.98 15.84
CA VAL A 26 -70.67 23.62 16.03
C VAL A 26 -69.99 23.07 14.75
N VAL A 27 -70.58 23.32 13.58
CA VAL A 27 -69.99 22.92 12.28
C VAL A 27 -68.72 23.69 12.03
N VAL A 28 -68.66 24.99 12.35
CA VAL A 28 -67.41 25.77 12.19
C VAL A 28 -66.34 25.26 13.16
N TYR A 29 -66.68 24.87 14.38
CA TYR A 29 -65.73 24.30 15.34
C TYR A 29 -65.17 22.96 14.88
N ILE A 30 -66.02 22.07 14.36
CA ILE A 30 -65.59 20.79 13.78
C ILE A 30 -64.69 21.02 12.58
N MET A 31 -64.98 21.98 11.71
CA MET A 31 -64.23 22.33 10.57
C MET A 31 -62.84 22.87 10.95
N ILE A 32 -62.75 23.73 11.95
CA ILE A 32 -61.45 24.21 12.50
C ILE A 32 -60.63 23.06 13.07
N LEU A 33 -61.26 22.16 13.83
CA LEU A 33 -60.62 21.02 14.45
C LEU A 33 -60.05 20.06 13.36
N PHE A 34 -60.78 19.86 12.28
CA PHE A 34 -60.34 19.06 11.14
C PHE A 34 -59.17 19.71 10.43
N VAL A 35 -59.20 21.03 10.20
CA VAL A 35 -58.08 21.78 9.59
C VAL A 35 -56.82 21.70 10.46
N VAL A 36 -56.97 21.84 11.80
CA VAL A 36 -55.83 21.70 12.72
C VAL A 36 -55.27 20.30 12.71
N ALA A 37 -56.11 19.26 12.72
CA ALA A 37 -55.70 17.86 12.64
C ALA A 37 -54.95 17.57 11.31
N PHE A 38 -55.47 18.11 10.22
CA PHE A 38 -54.84 17.97 8.89
C PHE A 38 -53.48 18.68 8.82
N LEU A 39 -53.36 19.88 9.40
CA LEU A 39 -52.06 20.59 9.50
C LEU A 39 -51.05 19.83 10.33
N LEU A 40 -51.48 19.26 11.47
CA LEU A 40 -50.58 18.42 12.30
C LEU A 40 -50.12 17.15 11.56
N MET A 41 -51.03 16.54 10.80
CA MET A 41 -50.68 15.37 9.98
C MET A 41 -49.71 15.74 8.86
N ALA A 42 -49.93 16.87 8.17
CA ALA A 42 -49.02 17.39 7.15
C ALA A 42 -47.64 17.74 7.73
N LEU A 43 -47.59 18.40 8.88
CA LEU A 43 -46.32 18.70 9.59
C LEU A 43 -45.60 17.42 10.01
N SER A 44 -46.29 16.43 10.52
CA SER A 44 -45.73 15.13 10.88
C SER A 44 -45.16 14.42 9.67
N PHE A 45 -45.84 14.47 8.53
CA PHE A 45 -45.38 13.89 7.28
C PHE A 45 -44.09 14.56 6.75
N VAL A 46 -44.04 15.91 6.76
CA VAL A 46 -42.87 16.67 6.36
C VAL A 46 -41.66 16.36 7.26
N MET A 47 -41.92 16.32 8.58
CA MET A 47 -40.87 16.02 9.55
C MET A 47 -40.35 14.60 9.42
N HIS A 48 -41.22 13.64 9.11
CA HIS A 48 -40.83 12.25 8.87
C HIS A 48 -40.04 12.10 7.56
N GLN A 49 -40.42 12.80 6.49
CA GLN A 49 -39.71 12.82 5.24
C GLN A 49 -38.31 13.45 5.38
N GLN A 50 -38.20 14.54 6.16
CA GLN A 50 -36.91 15.18 6.42
C GLN A 50 -35.97 14.32 7.28
N SER A 51 -36.52 13.57 8.25
CA SER A 51 -35.76 12.62 9.06
C SER A 51 -35.23 11.46 8.22
N ASN A 52 -36.06 10.90 7.34
CA ASN A 52 -35.65 9.82 6.45
C ASN A 52 -34.55 10.25 5.46
N SER A 53 -34.61 11.48 4.94
CA SER A 53 -33.58 12.02 4.04
C SER A 53 -32.23 12.23 4.74
N LYS A 54 -32.25 12.63 6.02
CA LYS A 54 -31.02 12.75 6.83
C LYS A 54 -30.38 11.38 7.09
N VAL A 55 -31.19 10.40 7.50
CA VAL A 55 -30.65 9.02 7.74
C VAL A 55 -30.09 8.40 6.48
N LEU A 56 -30.70 8.63 5.32
CA LEU A 56 -30.16 8.18 4.03
C LEU A 56 -28.85 8.88 3.68
N GLY A 57 -28.73 10.18 3.95
CA GLY A 57 -27.47 10.93 3.77
C GLY A 57 -26.35 10.41 4.67
N GLU A 58 -26.62 10.22 5.96
CA GLU A 58 -25.66 9.69 6.93
C GLU A 58 -25.23 8.25 6.59
N LEU A 59 -26.15 7.42 6.07
CA LEU A 59 -25.82 6.08 5.59
C LEU A 59 -24.93 6.13 4.34
N GLN A 60 -25.20 7.03 3.43
CA GLN A 60 -24.38 7.19 2.22
C GLN A 60 -22.99 7.70 2.56
N ASP A 61 -22.87 8.66 3.48
CA ASP A 61 -21.58 9.14 3.98
C ASP A 61 -20.80 8.02 4.69
N SER A 62 -21.51 7.20 5.49
CA SER A 62 -20.92 6.05 6.17
C SER A 62 -20.42 4.97 5.18
N VAL A 63 -21.18 4.70 4.12
CA VAL A 63 -20.77 3.77 3.05
C VAL A 63 -19.57 4.32 2.29
N SER A 64 -19.55 5.61 1.99
CA SER A 64 -18.41 6.27 1.32
C SER A 64 -17.15 6.23 2.18
N ALA A 65 -17.28 6.50 3.49
CA ALA A 65 -16.17 6.39 4.43
C ALA A 65 -15.65 4.94 4.56
N MET A 66 -16.54 3.95 4.52
CA MET A 66 -16.16 2.55 4.55
C MET A 66 -15.41 2.13 3.28
N GLN A 67 -15.80 2.67 2.13
CA GLN A 67 -15.13 2.45 0.86
C GLN A 67 -13.73 3.09 0.84
N GLU A 68 -13.59 4.30 1.39
CA GLU A 68 -12.29 4.97 1.54
C GLU A 68 -11.34 4.20 2.49
N ILE A 69 -11.89 3.58 3.55
CA ILE A 69 -11.13 2.71 4.45
C ILE A 69 -10.67 1.45 3.70
N GLN A 70 -11.52 0.83 2.89
CA GLN A 70 -11.14 -0.32 2.08
C GLN A 70 -10.05 0.03 1.07
N ASP A 71 -10.21 1.12 0.33
CA ASP A 71 -9.21 1.60 -0.63
C ASP A 71 -7.86 1.90 0.07
N THR A 72 -7.92 2.41 1.31
CA THR A 72 -6.72 2.66 2.10
C THR A 72 -6.06 1.36 2.57
N GLN A 73 -6.86 0.36 2.97
CA GLN A 73 -6.35 -0.96 3.34
C GLN A 73 -5.71 -1.67 2.15
N ASP A 74 -6.34 -1.62 0.98
CA ASP A 74 -5.79 -2.21 -0.24
C ASP A 74 -4.45 -1.56 -0.63
N ARG A 75 -4.36 -0.22 -0.50
CA ARG A 75 -3.09 0.50 -0.71
C ARG A 75 -2.01 0.14 0.31
N LEU A 76 -2.39 -0.08 1.57
CA LEU A 76 -1.43 -0.51 2.59
C LEU A 76 -0.88 -1.90 2.27
N LEU A 77 -1.74 -2.84 1.86
CA LEU A 77 -1.32 -4.18 1.44
C LEU A 77 -0.40 -4.14 0.20
N GLU A 78 -0.73 -3.29 -0.77
CA GLU A 78 0.12 -3.08 -1.95
C GLU A 78 1.49 -2.50 -1.57
N MET A 79 1.53 -1.49 -0.69
CA MET A 79 2.79 -0.94 -0.19
C MET A 79 3.59 -1.93 0.66
N GLU A 80 2.94 -2.77 1.47
CA GLU A 80 3.62 -3.85 2.21
C GLU A 80 4.25 -4.87 1.24
N GLN A 81 3.54 -5.20 0.17
CA GLN A 81 4.07 -6.09 -0.86
C GLN A 81 5.26 -5.45 -1.59
N GLU A 82 5.14 -4.19 -2.01
CA GLU A 82 6.23 -3.46 -2.66
C GLU A 82 7.46 -3.34 -1.74
N LEU A 83 7.25 -3.13 -0.43
CA LEU A 83 8.33 -3.08 0.55
C LEU A 83 9.02 -4.44 0.65
N SER A 84 8.27 -5.53 0.74
CA SER A 84 8.82 -6.90 0.78
C SER A 84 9.62 -7.22 -0.48
N ASP A 85 9.08 -6.88 -1.66
CA ASP A 85 9.76 -7.10 -2.93
C ASP A 85 11.05 -6.27 -3.04
N ALA A 86 11.03 -5.05 -2.50
CA ALA A 86 12.22 -4.19 -2.45
C ALA A 86 13.29 -4.70 -1.47
N GLU A 87 12.88 -5.24 -0.31
CA GLU A 87 13.78 -5.88 0.65
C GLU A 87 14.44 -7.13 0.04
N ASP A 88 13.66 -7.99 -0.63
CA ASP A 88 14.19 -9.17 -1.32
C ASP A 88 15.17 -8.80 -2.44
N ALA A 89 14.86 -7.76 -3.22
CA ALA A 89 15.74 -7.25 -4.26
C ALA A 89 17.05 -6.66 -3.70
N LEU A 90 16.98 -6.00 -2.52
CA LEU A 90 18.16 -5.48 -1.83
C LEU A 90 19.07 -6.63 -1.35
N ASP A 91 18.51 -7.66 -0.74
CA ASP A 91 19.24 -8.83 -0.27
C ASP A 91 19.91 -9.57 -1.43
N GLN A 92 19.21 -9.71 -2.55
CA GLN A 92 19.77 -10.29 -3.76
C GLN A 92 20.92 -9.45 -4.30
N ALA A 93 20.75 -8.14 -4.43
CA ALA A 93 21.78 -7.23 -4.90
C ALA A 93 23.02 -7.23 -3.98
N GLN A 94 22.80 -7.33 -2.66
CA GLN A 94 23.90 -7.45 -1.70
C GLN A 94 24.68 -8.75 -1.90
N THR A 95 23.98 -9.86 -2.08
CA THR A 95 24.57 -11.17 -2.34
C THR A 95 25.40 -11.16 -3.64
N GLU A 96 24.84 -10.61 -4.72
CA GLU A 96 25.53 -10.46 -6.01
C GLU A 96 26.77 -9.58 -5.89
N LEU A 97 26.68 -8.49 -5.12
CA LEU A 97 27.82 -7.60 -4.87
C LEU A 97 28.94 -8.32 -4.11
N ASP A 98 28.61 -9.11 -3.11
CA ASP A 98 29.61 -9.82 -2.31
C ASP A 98 30.26 -10.94 -3.14
N GLN A 99 29.49 -11.65 -3.99
CA GLN A 99 30.03 -12.61 -4.96
C GLN A 99 30.99 -11.94 -5.98
N ALA A 100 30.57 -10.79 -6.55
CA ALA A 100 31.40 -10.06 -7.50
C ALA A 100 32.70 -9.53 -6.87
N LYS A 101 32.67 -9.14 -5.59
CA LYS A 101 33.88 -8.75 -4.83
C LYS A 101 34.82 -9.94 -4.65
N GLU A 102 34.28 -11.10 -4.26
CA GLU A 102 35.06 -12.32 -4.08
C GLU A 102 35.69 -12.77 -5.40
N GLU A 103 34.94 -12.79 -6.48
CA GLU A 103 35.46 -13.10 -7.84
C GLU A 103 36.57 -12.12 -8.27
N THR A 104 36.36 -10.81 -8.00
CA THR A 104 37.36 -9.79 -8.31
C THR A 104 38.64 -9.99 -7.50
N LEU A 105 38.53 -10.29 -6.21
CA LEU A 105 39.68 -10.57 -5.34
C LEU A 105 40.46 -11.83 -5.83
N ASN A 106 39.73 -12.90 -6.12
CA ASN A 106 40.32 -14.13 -6.63
C ASN A 106 41.03 -13.91 -7.98
N ALA A 107 40.41 -13.13 -8.87
CA ALA A 107 41.04 -12.77 -10.15
C ALA A 107 42.29 -11.93 -9.97
N GLN A 108 42.32 -10.98 -9.02
CA GLN A 108 43.52 -10.18 -8.70
C GLN A 108 44.64 -11.04 -8.14
N GLN A 109 44.34 -11.94 -7.21
CA GLN A 109 45.32 -12.87 -6.63
C GLN A 109 45.88 -13.83 -7.70
N THR A 110 45.01 -14.37 -8.55
CA THR A 110 45.46 -15.20 -9.69
C THR A 110 46.36 -14.43 -10.65
N GLN A 111 46.04 -13.16 -10.93
CA GLN A 111 46.89 -12.29 -11.76
C GLN A 111 48.24 -12.06 -11.10
N GLU A 112 48.32 -11.86 -9.79
CA GLU A 112 49.57 -11.70 -9.05
C GLU A 112 50.44 -12.96 -9.14
N ALA A 113 49.84 -14.14 -8.95
CA ALA A 113 50.50 -15.42 -9.10
C ALA A 113 51.08 -15.63 -10.53
N LEU A 114 50.29 -15.28 -11.54
CA LEU A 114 50.74 -15.36 -12.97
C LEU A 114 51.89 -14.37 -13.26
N LEU A 115 51.85 -13.16 -12.70
CA LEU A 115 52.93 -12.19 -12.84
C LEU A 115 54.23 -12.68 -12.17
N ALA A 116 54.13 -13.29 -10.98
CA ALA A 116 55.25 -13.89 -10.28
C ALA A 116 55.86 -15.06 -11.08
N LEU A 117 55.01 -15.93 -11.66
CA LEU A 117 55.45 -16.99 -12.55
C LEU A 117 56.15 -16.45 -13.81
N TYR A 118 55.62 -15.40 -14.42
CA TYR A 118 56.25 -14.74 -15.55
C TYR A 118 57.62 -14.14 -15.20
N GLN A 119 57.75 -13.50 -14.02
CA GLN A 119 59.00 -12.99 -13.50
C GLN A 119 60.01 -14.13 -13.32
N LEU A 120 59.61 -15.24 -12.69
CA LEU A 120 60.43 -16.43 -12.52
C LEU A 120 60.95 -16.97 -13.89
N GLN A 121 60.06 -17.03 -14.89
CA GLN A 121 60.44 -17.49 -16.23
C GLN A 121 61.46 -16.55 -16.92
N GLN A 122 61.31 -15.22 -16.75
CA GLN A 122 62.25 -14.24 -17.25
C GLN A 122 63.63 -14.37 -16.59
N GLN A 123 63.68 -14.47 -15.27
CA GLN A 123 64.90 -14.63 -14.47
C GLN A 123 65.63 -15.92 -14.87
N TYR A 124 64.89 -17.02 -14.99
CA TYR A 124 65.47 -18.31 -15.44
C TYR A 124 66.02 -18.18 -16.85
N SER A 125 65.31 -17.55 -17.76
CA SER A 125 65.80 -17.38 -19.16
C SER A 125 67.03 -16.46 -19.24
N ALA A 126 67.19 -15.54 -18.30
CA ALA A 126 68.35 -14.66 -18.18
C ALA A 126 69.52 -15.29 -17.44
N GLY A 127 69.36 -16.49 -16.85
CA GLY A 127 70.35 -17.13 -16.02
C GLY A 127 70.54 -16.54 -14.63
N ASP A 128 69.61 -15.74 -14.21
CA ASP A 128 69.57 -15.11 -12.85
C ASP A 128 69.05 -16.10 -11.83
N MET A 129 69.85 -17.00 -11.36
CA MET A 129 69.48 -18.07 -10.44
C MET A 129 69.18 -17.53 -9.03
N ASP A 130 69.90 -16.49 -8.60
CA ASP A 130 69.60 -15.84 -7.29
C ASP A 130 68.24 -15.18 -7.28
N GLY A 131 67.89 -14.45 -8.34
CA GLY A 131 66.53 -13.88 -8.53
C GLY A 131 65.46 -14.96 -8.62
N CYS A 132 65.72 -16.11 -9.26
CA CYS A 132 64.81 -17.24 -9.30
C CYS A 132 64.49 -17.76 -7.90
N LEU A 133 65.53 -17.98 -7.06
CA LEU A 133 65.34 -18.47 -5.68
C LEU A 133 64.51 -17.49 -4.85
N GLU A 134 64.78 -16.18 -4.95
CA GLU A 134 64.02 -15.15 -4.25
C GLU A 134 62.54 -15.15 -4.70
N THR A 135 62.28 -15.26 -6.00
CA THR A 135 60.92 -15.32 -6.54
C THR A 135 60.21 -16.60 -6.13
N LEU A 136 60.86 -17.76 -6.13
CA LEU A 136 60.29 -19.02 -5.64
C LEU A 136 59.90 -18.92 -4.15
N GLN A 137 60.81 -18.37 -3.30
CA GLN A 137 60.53 -18.20 -1.89
C GLN A 137 59.35 -17.27 -1.66
N ARG A 138 59.27 -16.15 -2.37
CA ARG A 138 58.13 -15.23 -2.27
C ARG A 138 56.81 -15.91 -2.68
N MET A 139 56.82 -16.68 -3.78
CA MET A 139 55.61 -17.40 -4.24
C MET A 139 55.15 -18.45 -3.23
N ASP A 140 56.06 -19.13 -2.55
CA ASP A 140 55.76 -20.09 -1.49
C ASP A 140 55.23 -19.35 -0.21
N ASP A 141 55.93 -18.27 0.22
CA ASP A 141 55.55 -17.47 1.42
C ASP A 141 54.17 -16.80 1.29
N GLU A 142 53.87 -16.30 0.11
CA GLU A 142 52.58 -15.63 -0.18
C GLU A 142 51.48 -16.58 -0.66
N SER A 143 51.76 -17.90 -0.68
CA SER A 143 50.82 -18.95 -1.16
C SER A 143 50.32 -18.71 -2.61
N LEU A 144 51.11 -18.04 -3.44
CA LEU A 144 50.75 -17.72 -4.81
C LEU A 144 50.72 -18.97 -5.70
N VAL A 145 51.39 -20.01 -5.31
CA VAL A 145 51.45 -21.30 -6.04
C VAL A 145 50.08 -21.95 -6.11
N ASP A 146 49.31 -21.87 -5.03
CA ASP A 146 47.96 -22.45 -4.94
C ASP A 146 46.93 -21.70 -5.80
N LEU A 147 47.27 -20.49 -6.23
CA LEU A 147 46.44 -19.63 -7.05
C LEU A 147 46.69 -19.75 -8.54
N LEU A 148 47.75 -20.53 -8.92
CA LEU A 148 48.08 -20.76 -10.33
C LEU A 148 47.05 -21.68 -10.98
N PRO A 149 46.44 -21.27 -12.11
CA PRO A 149 45.49 -22.13 -12.83
C PRO A 149 46.13 -23.45 -13.31
N ASP A 150 45.41 -24.54 -13.06
CA ASP A 150 45.74 -25.86 -13.58
C ASP A 150 45.04 -26.16 -14.91
N ASP A 151 44.08 -25.32 -15.28
CA ASP A 151 43.35 -25.44 -16.54
C ASP A 151 44.27 -25.17 -17.74
N ARG A 152 44.21 -26.06 -18.73
CA ARG A 152 45.04 -25.95 -19.94
C ARG A 152 44.27 -26.34 -21.20
N PRO A 153 44.44 -25.61 -22.29
CA PRO A 153 44.10 -26.11 -23.62
C PRO A 153 44.96 -27.32 -24.01
N GLU A 154 44.43 -28.19 -24.86
CA GLU A 154 45.23 -29.31 -25.39
C GLU A 154 46.56 -28.85 -25.98
N GLY A 155 47.66 -29.46 -25.53
CA GLY A 155 49.01 -29.18 -26.03
C GLY A 155 49.73 -27.98 -25.40
N VAL A 156 49.12 -27.36 -24.37
CA VAL A 156 49.71 -26.24 -23.60
C VAL A 156 50.00 -26.70 -22.18
N THR A 157 51.15 -26.34 -21.64
CA THR A 157 51.50 -26.58 -20.23
C THR A 157 50.70 -25.60 -19.34
N SER A 158 50.07 -26.09 -18.29
CA SER A 158 49.34 -25.20 -17.34
C SER A 158 50.34 -24.30 -16.59
N PRO A 159 49.89 -23.13 -16.08
CA PRO A 159 50.72 -22.29 -15.22
C PRO A 159 51.26 -23.03 -13.99
N ALA A 160 50.45 -23.86 -13.34
CA ALA A 160 50.88 -24.68 -12.21
C ALA A 160 51.96 -25.71 -12.62
N ASP A 161 51.78 -26.46 -13.73
CA ASP A 161 52.80 -27.37 -14.25
C ASP A 161 54.08 -26.63 -14.64
N ARG A 162 53.96 -25.45 -15.23
CA ARG A 162 55.10 -24.63 -15.61
C ARG A 162 55.91 -24.16 -14.43
N TYR A 163 55.25 -23.78 -13.35
CA TYR A 163 55.91 -23.46 -12.08
C TYR A 163 56.72 -24.63 -11.55
N GLN A 164 56.14 -25.82 -11.51
CA GLN A 164 56.86 -27.04 -11.05
C GLN A 164 58.10 -27.34 -11.90
N GLN A 165 57.97 -27.25 -13.23
CA GLN A 165 59.13 -27.45 -14.14
C GLN A 165 60.25 -26.45 -13.88
N LEU A 166 59.92 -25.18 -13.68
CA LEU A 166 60.91 -24.14 -13.38
C LEU A 166 61.54 -24.35 -12.00
N LYS A 167 60.73 -24.68 -10.98
CA LYS A 167 61.20 -24.95 -9.60
C LYS A 167 62.21 -26.10 -9.61
N GLU A 168 61.88 -27.21 -10.28
CA GLU A 168 62.83 -28.35 -10.46
C GLU A 168 64.10 -27.96 -11.18
N ALA A 169 64.00 -27.19 -12.25
CA ALA A 169 65.16 -26.76 -13.05
C ALA A 169 66.06 -25.82 -12.23
N VAL A 170 65.55 -24.93 -11.44
CA VAL A 170 66.32 -24.00 -10.56
C VAL A 170 66.99 -24.73 -9.41
N LEU A 171 66.33 -25.71 -8.78
CA LEU A 171 66.83 -26.43 -7.62
C LEU A 171 67.89 -27.50 -8.01
N ASN A 172 67.91 -27.96 -9.28
CA ASN A 172 68.86 -28.94 -9.79
C ASN A 172 70.07 -28.33 -10.53
N HIS A 173 70.14 -27.01 -10.59
CA HIS A 173 71.23 -26.28 -11.26
C HIS A 173 72.36 -26.00 -10.28
#